data_a0b02cb1a8b92c0a1416c0db5f6d0bc4
#
_entry.id   a0b02cb1a8b92c0a1416c0db5f6d0bc4
#
_cell.length_a   1.000
_cell.length_b   1.000
_cell.length_c   1.000
_cell.angle_alpha   90.00
_cell.angle_beta   90.00
_cell.angle_gamma   90.00
#
_symmetry.space_group_name_H-M   'P 1'
#
loop_
_entity.id
_entity.type
_entity.pdbx_description
1 polymer ?
#
loop_
_entity_poly.entity_id
_entity_poly.type
_entity_poly.pdbx_seq_one_letter_code
_entity_poly.pdbx_strand_id
1 'polypeptide(L)'
;MKKKVLVFALVLLCSLSLWAGIDTILSVKTYFTGNNIPQPGISYDGNKYAWDNVEDPAFWNSLDNDWWMKRQDYWMNAYDKTSFLDLGLEAHLDNFLLVTRMDIMQDVLVNLRDPASLSTNIPFIVNLIDLSLPRLGFIEWSSEGGNFFISLGRRLIKWGPGTYDMTISDSQPYLDNIWTEFNLPLANDWNFDFNYVIISPKMWMDYNESGKNHDVQKTIFAHKWSFYNNNFRITIGELNNIYGKDPNFLDASPLIIWHDSNQDDYSNVFLHLILEGKVGPVRAWGGFAMDDFDLPHETGSAKPMAMGFSAGVEYHVFDGEGIGEAHFDRRDYTLKEDTFKVENGLNIGAEWYHLSPLMYNRSDASNGAGKFTIPFQFVSLVGEDYVYYNDAYYLGFKYGPDSSLFRFYAEYTDAPIEAKLSVEYLVRGQYGIESKYGDRSAIDSHFGGSLLALAGNKTSALLIDADFAYYLQEAFKVNAGIAWQQDLTHSKSAYKLTIGASINPLDVDWKNLF
;
A
#
# COMPACT_ATOMS: atom_id res chain seq x y z
N MET A 1 13.66 -29.71 -19.77
CA MET A 1 13.38 -28.35 -20.29
C MET A 1 13.53 -27.27 -19.21
N LYS A 2 12.92 -27.41 -18.03
CA LYS A 2 12.91 -26.37 -16.96
C LYS A 2 14.31 -25.91 -16.48
N LYS A 3 15.28 -26.80 -16.29
CA LYS A 3 16.65 -26.43 -15.88
C LYS A 3 17.41 -25.62 -16.95
N LYS A 4 17.13 -25.85 -18.24
CA LYS A 4 17.76 -25.12 -19.35
C LYS A 4 17.21 -23.70 -19.49
N VAL A 5 15.92 -23.49 -19.16
CA VAL A 5 15.28 -22.17 -19.20
C VAL A 5 15.82 -21.28 -18.07
N LEU A 6 15.99 -21.82 -16.87
CA LEU A 6 16.55 -21.08 -15.73
C LEU A 6 18.02 -20.68 -15.97
N VAL A 7 18.83 -21.61 -16.48
CA VAL A 7 20.24 -21.34 -16.84
C VAL A 7 20.31 -20.34 -17.99
N PHE A 8 19.43 -20.43 -18.99
CA PHE A 8 19.39 -19.49 -20.11
C PHE A 8 18.96 -18.09 -19.63
N ALA A 9 17.98 -17.98 -18.74
CA ALA A 9 17.57 -16.71 -18.15
C ALA A 9 18.70 -16.08 -17.31
N LEU A 10 19.40 -16.87 -16.49
CA LEU A 10 20.57 -16.42 -15.73
C LEU A 10 21.73 -15.98 -16.66
N VAL A 11 22.02 -16.74 -17.71
CA VAL A 11 23.05 -16.39 -18.69
C VAL A 11 22.65 -15.16 -19.49
N LEU A 12 21.37 -14.99 -19.83
CA LEU A 12 20.87 -13.79 -20.49
C LEU A 12 20.98 -12.56 -19.59
N LEU A 13 20.61 -12.68 -18.33
CA LEU A 13 20.76 -11.63 -17.31
C LEU A 13 22.26 -11.27 -17.15
N CYS A 14 23.14 -12.24 -17.01
CA CYS A 14 24.59 -12.00 -16.92
C CYS A 14 25.19 -11.44 -18.21
N SER A 15 24.61 -11.71 -19.38
CA SER A 15 25.13 -11.17 -20.65
C SER A 15 24.65 -9.74 -20.92
N LEU A 16 23.50 -9.35 -20.42
CA LEU A 16 22.96 -7.98 -20.51
C LEU A 16 23.75 -7.00 -19.62
N SER A 17 24.33 -7.48 -18.53
CA SER A 17 25.12 -6.67 -17.60
C SER A 17 26.48 -6.19 -18.14
N LEU A 18 26.93 -6.72 -19.28
CA LEU A 18 28.12 -6.21 -19.96
C LEU A 18 27.89 -4.84 -20.64
N TRP A 19 26.66 -4.33 -20.60
CA TRP A 19 26.34 -2.98 -21.04
C TRP A 19 26.32 -2.08 -19.80
N ALA A 20 27.18 -1.09 -19.78
CA ALA A 20 27.24 -0.10 -18.71
C ALA A 20 25.83 0.47 -18.41
N GLY A 21 25.40 0.42 -17.15
CA GLY A 21 24.13 0.99 -16.69
C GLY A 21 22.97 -0.02 -16.52
N ILE A 22 23.24 -1.33 -16.48
CA ILE A 22 22.20 -2.34 -16.16
C ILE A 22 22.55 -3.07 -14.87
N ASP A 23 21.65 -2.99 -13.90
CA ASP A 23 21.69 -3.73 -12.65
C ASP A 23 20.66 -4.86 -12.64
N THR A 24 20.97 -5.93 -11.93
CA THR A 24 20.07 -7.08 -11.76
C THR A 24 19.74 -7.28 -10.29
N ILE A 25 18.52 -7.71 -10.02
CA ILE A 25 18.01 -7.94 -8.69
C ILE A 25 17.68 -9.43 -8.54
N LEU A 26 18.20 -10.06 -7.49
CA LEU A 26 17.82 -11.39 -7.08
C LEU A 26 17.64 -11.42 -5.57
N SER A 27 16.43 -11.66 -5.12
CA SER A 27 16.11 -11.76 -3.69
C SER A 27 15.29 -13.01 -3.42
N VAL A 28 15.62 -13.72 -2.36
CA VAL A 28 14.87 -14.88 -1.88
C VAL A 28 14.47 -14.63 -0.44
N LYS A 29 13.18 -14.65 -0.16
CA LYS A 29 12.62 -14.51 1.19
C LYS A 29 11.57 -15.59 1.42
N THR A 30 11.61 -16.23 2.55
CA THR A 30 10.55 -17.15 2.96
C THR A 30 9.98 -16.74 4.30
N TYR A 31 8.70 -17.00 4.49
CA TYR A 31 8.06 -16.83 5.77
C TYR A 31 7.32 -18.10 6.19
N PHE A 32 7.08 -18.17 7.48
CA PHE A 32 6.23 -19.19 8.11
C PHE A 32 5.24 -18.47 9.01
N THR A 33 3.96 -18.76 8.82
CA THR A 33 2.91 -18.19 9.67
C THR A 33 2.21 -19.30 10.45
N GLY A 34 1.82 -18.98 11.67
CA GLY A 34 0.90 -19.79 12.44
C GLY A 34 -0.15 -18.89 13.08
N ASN A 35 -1.35 -19.38 13.25
CA ASN A 35 -2.39 -18.63 13.91
C ASN A 35 -3.40 -19.53 14.61
N ASN A 36 -4.03 -19.00 15.64
CA ASN A 36 -5.20 -19.58 16.30
C ASN A 36 -6.44 -18.69 16.13
N ILE A 37 -6.38 -17.74 15.23
CA ILE A 37 -7.51 -16.88 14.89
C ILE A 37 -8.38 -17.64 13.89
N PRO A 38 -9.68 -17.86 14.15
CA PRO A 38 -10.56 -18.49 13.17
C PRO A 38 -10.60 -17.63 11.94
N GLN A 39 -10.45 -18.25 10.80
CA GLN A 39 -10.67 -17.57 9.52
C GLN A 39 -12.14 -17.13 9.49
N PRO A 40 -12.41 -15.85 9.24
CA PRO A 40 -13.79 -15.39 9.21
C PRO A 40 -14.52 -16.01 8.01
N GLY A 41 -15.68 -16.60 8.24
CA GLY A 41 -16.67 -16.90 7.23
C GLY A 41 -16.49 -18.14 6.37
N ILE A 42 -15.35 -18.80 6.38
CA ILE A 42 -15.19 -20.09 5.73
C ILE A 42 -15.45 -21.19 6.79
N SER A 43 -16.67 -21.63 6.89
CA SER A 43 -16.93 -22.91 7.56
C SER A 43 -16.32 -23.99 6.68
N TYR A 44 -15.21 -24.52 7.08
CA TYR A 44 -14.55 -25.64 6.45
C TYR A 44 -15.37 -26.91 6.71
N ASP A 45 -16.42 -27.07 5.94
CA ASP A 45 -16.98 -28.37 5.70
C ASP A 45 -16.06 -29.02 4.67
N GLY A 46 -15.17 -29.90 5.13
CA GLY A 46 -13.99 -30.41 4.40
C GLY A 46 -14.25 -31.03 3.03
N ASN A 47 -15.52 -31.08 2.59
CA ASN A 47 -15.94 -31.54 1.27
C ASN A 47 -16.43 -30.40 0.35
N LYS A 48 -16.63 -29.20 0.85
CA LYS A 48 -17.26 -28.13 0.09
C LYS A 48 -16.31 -27.36 -0.81
N TYR A 49 -15.03 -27.48 -0.56
CA TYR A 49 -13.95 -26.78 -1.27
C TYR A 49 -12.93 -27.76 -1.82
N ALA A 50 -13.40 -28.86 -2.41
CA ALA A 50 -12.56 -29.63 -3.31
C ALA A 50 -12.09 -28.70 -4.44
N TRP A 51 -10.82 -28.81 -4.81
CA TRP A 51 -10.20 -28.04 -5.88
C TRP A 51 -10.97 -28.11 -7.20
N ASP A 52 -11.81 -29.10 -7.37
CA ASP A 52 -12.72 -29.30 -8.50
C ASP A 52 -13.77 -28.18 -8.65
N ASN A 53 -13.99 -27.36 -7.63
CA ASN A 53 -14.96 -26.27 -7.66
C ASN A 53 -14.30 -24.88 -7.85
N VAL A 54 -12.98 -24.81 -7.92
CA VAL A 54 -12.24 -23.53 -8.08
C VAL A 54 -12.49 -22.92 -9.46
N GLU A 55 -12.88 -23.71 -10.43
CA GLU A 55 -13.29 -23.27 -11.77
C GLU A 55 -14.73 -22.73 -11.82
N ASP A 56 -15.54 -22.95 -10.78
CA ASP A 56 -16.92 -22.49 -10.76
C ASP A 56 -16.99 -21.02 -10.31
N PRO A 57 -17.41 -20.09 -11.19
CA PRO A 57 -17.66 -18.71 -10.80
C PRO A 57 -18.61 -18.57 -9.60
N ALA A 58 -19.54 -19.52 -9.44
CA ALA A 58 -20.45 -19.57 -8.29
C ALA A 58 -19.71 -19.85 -6.97
N PHE A 59 -18.56 -20.51 -7.00
CA PHE A 59 -17.70 -20.69 -5.83
C PHE A 59 -17.17 -19.36 -5.33
N TRP A 60 -16.62 -18.54 -6.22
CA TRP A 60 -16.05 -17.23 -5.89
C TRP A 60 -17.11 -16.24 -5.44
N ASN A 61 -18.30 -16.31 -6.04
CA ASN A 61 -19.46 -15.52 -5.64
C ASN A 61 -20.11 -16.01 -4.34
N SER A 62 -19.86 -17.25 -3.92
CA SER A 62 -20.36 -17.82 -2.66
C SER A 62 -19.42 -17.61 -1.49
N LEU A 63 -18.17 -17.21 -1.75
CA LEU A 63 -17.30 -16.70 -0.72
C LEU A 63 -17.96 -15.42 -0.21
N ASP A 64 -18.46 -15.50 1.01
CA ASP A 64 -19.11 -14.37 1.67
C ASP A 64 -18.23 -13.13 1.51
N ASN A 65 -18.79 -12.05 0.95
CA ASN A 65 -18.08 -10.79 0.77
C ASN A 65 -17.42 -10.30 2.07
N ASP A 66 -17.99 -10.61 3.21
CA ASP A 66 -17.43 -10.46 4.54
C ASP A 66 -16.02 -11.04 4.71
N TRP A 67 -15.64 -12.04 3.94
CA TRP A 67 -14.37 -12.71 4.08
C TRP A 67 -13.17 -11.82 3.68
N TRP A 68 -13.28 -11.14 2.55
CA TRP A 68 -12.25 -10.25 2.03
C TRP A 68 -11.97 -9.08 2.96
N MET A 69 -13.01 -8.54 3.55
CA MET A 69 -12.98 -7.44 4.48
C MET A 69 -12.33 -7.76 5.79
N LYS A 70 -12.73 -8.86 6.39
CA LYS A 70 -12.19 -9.31 7.66
C LYS A 70 -10.71 -9.63 7.55
N ARG A 71 -10.25 -10.06 6.37
CA ARG A 71 -8.84 -10.29 6.09
C ARG A 71 -8.03 -8.99 6.08
N GLN A 72 -8.53 -7.94 5.45
CA GLN A 72 -7.86 -6.63 5.44
C GLN A 72 -7.84 -5.99 6.83
N ASP A 73 -8.87 -6.20 7.62
CA ASP A 73 -9.02 -5.55 8.90
C ASP A 73 -8.04 -6.06 9.96
N TYR A 74 -7.70 -7.36 9.97
CA TYR A 74 -6.91 -7.95 11.06
C TYR A 74 -5.58 -8.55 10.65
N TRP A 75 -5.44 -8.95 9.39
CA TRP A 75 -4.41 -9.90 8.99
C TRP A 75 -3.32 -9.29 8.16
N MET A 76 -3.37 -7.99 7.93
CA MET A 76 -2.48 -7.33 6.98
C MET A 76 -1.01 -7.52 7.32
N ASN A 77 -0.64 -7.57 8.60
CA ASN A 77 0.77 -7.77 8.96
C ASN A 77 1.18 -9.26 8.98
N ALA A 78 0.28 -10.16 9.35
CA ALA A 78 0.57 -11.60 9.38
C ALA A 78 0.53 -12.26 8.00
N TYR A 79 -0.25 -11.69 7.06
CA TYR A 79 -0.47 -12.22 5.72
C TYR A 79 -0.06 -11.27 4.60
N ASP A 80 0.85 -10.35 4.85
CA ASP A 80 1.45 -9.56 3.79
C ASP A 80 2.02 -10.49 2.73
N LYS A 81 1.71 -10.17 1.47
CA LYS A 81 2.20 -10.92 0.32
C LYS A 81 3.69 -10.68 0.17
N THR A 82 4.49 -11.49 0.83
CA THR A 82 5.95 -11.45 0.69
C THR A 82 6.35 -12.39 -0.43
N SER A 83 7.02 -11.89 -1.44
CA SER A 83 7.54 -12.72 -2.54
C SER A 83 8.57 -13.72 -2.03
N PHE A 84 8.48 -14.95 -2.54
CA PHE A 84 9.50 -15.97 -2.31
C PHE A 84 10.76 -15.67 -3.12
N LEU A 85 10.59 -15.29 -4.36
CA LEU A 85 11.68 -14.99 -5.30
C LEU A 85 11.37 -13.69 -6.03
N ASP A 86 12.26 -12.73 -5.92
CA ASP A 86 12.26 -11.50 -6.70
C ASP A 86 13.36 -11.53 -7.75
N LEU A 87 12.97 -11.31 -8.99
CA LEU A 87 13.88 -11.14 -10.13
C LEU A 87 13.63 -9.77 -10.73
N GLY A 88 14.64 -8.93 -10.77
CA GLY A 88 14.52 -7.57 -11.27
C GLY A 88 15.63 -7.18 -12.21
N LEU A 89 15.32 -6.14 -12.99
CA LEU A 89 16.25 -5.47 -13.89
C LEU A 89 16.02 -3.97 -13.76
N GLU A 90 17.12 -3.26 -13.63
CA GLU A 90 17.18 -1.80 -13.65
C GLU A 90 18.13 -1.34 -14.73
N ALA A 91 17.69 -0.41 -15.57
CA ALA A 91 18.50 0.14 -16.64
C ALA A 91 18.53 1.67 -16.57
N HIS A 92 19.72 2.23 -16.47
CA HIS A 92 19.97 3.66 -16.48
C HIS A 92 20.42 4.10 -17.87
N LEU A 93 19.69 5.05 -18.46
CA LEU A 93 19.92 5.60 -19.79
C LEU A 93 19.86 7.14 -19.72
N ASP A 94 20.99 7.77 -19.47
CA ASP A 94 21.06 9.22 -19.25
C ASP A 94 20.03 9.71 -18.19
N ASN A 95 19.00 10.42 -18.64
CA ASN A 95 17.94 10.95 -17.78
C ASN A 95 16.76 9.96 -17.60
N PHE A 96 16.85 8.75 -18.13
CA PHE A 96 15.82 7.74 -18.00
C PHE A 96 16.25 6.64 -17.05
N LEU A 97 15.28 6.16 -16.26
CA LEU A 97 15.38 4.93 -15.50
C LEU A 97 14.24 4.00 -15.92
N LEU A 98 14.58 2.76 -16.21
CA LEU A 98 13.62 1.69 -16.46
C LEU A 98 13.81 0.61 -15.41
N VAL A 99 12.75 0.24 -14.73
CA VAL A 99 12.74 -0.82 -13.73
C VAL A 99 11.65 -1.83 -14.06
N THR A 100 11.97 -3.10 -13.93
CA THR A 100 10.98 -4.18 -13.95
C THR A 100 11.35 -5.24 -12.92
N ARG A 101 10.36 -5.74 -12.19
CA ARG A 101 10.56 -6.73 -11.13
C ARG A 101 9.48 -7.79 -11.19
N MET A 102 9.89 -9.03 -11.30
CA MET A 102 9.02 -10.19 -11.21
C MET A 102 9.14 -10.81 -9.82
N ASP A 103 8.06 -10.76 -9.07
CA ASP A 103 7.93 -11.32 -7.75
C ASP A 103 7.11 -12.62 -7.82
N ILE A 104 7.76 -13.73 -7.50
CA ILE A 104 7.16 -15.07 -7.51
C ILE A 104 6.82 -15.45 -6.07
N MET A 105 5.57 -15.79 -5.83
CA MET A 105 5.10 -16.23 -4.52
C MET A 105 3.98 -17.24 -4.63
N GLN A 106 3.74 -17.92 -3.54
CA GLN A 106 2.55 -18.73 -3.37
C GLN A 106 1.32 -17.83 -3.26
N ASP A 107 0.23 -18.23 -3.90
CA ASP A 107 -1.00 -17.47 -3.82
C ASP A 107 -1.58 -17.49 -2.40
N VAL A 108 -2.21 -16.41 -2.06
CA VAL A 108 -2.91 -16.23 -0.79
C VAL A 108 -4.04 -17.23 -0.58
N LEU A 109 -4.64 -17.73 -1.65
CA LEU A 109 -5.69 -18.76 -1.59
C LEU A 109 -5.22 -20.04 -0.91
N VAL A 110 -3.92 -20.32 -0.90
CA VAL A 110 -3.36 -21.44 -0.14
C VAL A 110 -3.59 -21.29 1.36
N ASN A 111 -3.50 -20.06 1.85
CA ASN A 111 -3.73 -19.78 3.27
C ASN A 111 -5.19 -19.97 3.68
N LEU A 112 -6.10 -20.05 2.72
CA LEU A 112 -7.52 -20.33 2.92
C LEU A 112 -7.83 -21.81 3.08
N ARG A 113 -6.96 -22.66 2.53
CA ARG A 113 -7.20 -24.11 2.48
C ARG A 113 -7.10 -24.77 3.85
N ASP A 114 -6.19 -24.30 4.68
CA ASP A 114 -6.00 -24.81 6.04
C ASP A 114 -5.59 -23.69 7.00
N PRO A 115 -6.56 -23.03 7.63
CA PRO A 115 -6.30 -21.90 8.52
C PRO A 115 -5.55 -22.29 9.80
N ALA A 116 -5.53 -23.55 10.17
CA ALA A 116 -4.82 -24.05 11.35
C ALA A 116 -3.40 -24.51 11.03
N SER A 117 -3.02 -24.60 9.76
CA SER A 117 -1.70 -25.08 9.35
C SER A 117 -0.67 -23.96 9.27
N LEU A 118 0.58 -24.38 9.29
CA LEU A 118 1.71 -23.52 8.99
C LEU A 118 1.64 -23.08 7.51
N SER A 119 1.55 -21.80 7.28
CA SER A 119 1.49 -21.21 5.95
C SER A 119 2.86 -20.64 5.56
N THR A 120 3.19 -20.66 4.28
CA THR A 120 4.47 -20.19 3.73
C THR A 120 4.27 -19.64 2.30
N ASN A 121 5.18 -18.80 1.85
CA ASN A 121 5.21 -18.27 0.48
C ASN A 121 6.00 -19.16 -0.52
N ILE A 122 6.49 -20.33 -0.07
CA ILE A 122 7.24 -21.24 -0.95
C ILE A 122 6.29 -21.89 -1.97
N PRO A 123 6.39 -21.61 -3.27
CA PRO A 123 5.40 -22.03 -4.26
C PRO A 123 5.40 -23.54 -4.58
N PHE A 124 6.35 -24.30 -4.05
CA PHE A 124 6.51 -25.74 -4.35
C PHE A 124 5.74 -26.66 -3.42
N ILE A 125 5.22 -26.15 -2.31
CA ILE A 125 4.47 -26.94 -1.32
C ILE A 125 3.04 -27.20 -1.79
N VAL A 126 2.49 -26.27 -2.56
CA VAL A 126 1.15 -26.38 -3.16
C VAL A 126 1.26 -25.85 -4.60
N ASN A 127 0.60 -26.46 -5.55
CA ASN A 127 0.62 -26.07 -6.97
C ASN A 127 -0.16 -24.77 -7.23
N LEU A 128 0.10 -23.74 -6.44
CA LEU A 128 -0.60 -22.46 -6.50
C LEU A 128 0.43 -21.34 -6.51
N ILE A 129 0.56 -20.66 -7.63
CA ILE A 129 1.52 -19.58 -7.82
C ILE A 129 0.75 -18.34 -8.27
N ASP A 130 1.00 -17.22 -7.58
CA ASP A 130 0.50 -15.93 -8.02
C ASP A 130 1.23 -15.49 -9.30
N LEU A 131 0.47 -15.24 -10.36
CA LEU A 131 0.97 -14.80 -11.66
C LEU A 131 0.63 -13.34 -11.97
N SER A 132 0.25 -12.55 -11.00
CA SER A 132 -0.07 -11.11 -11.17
C SER A 132 1.18 -10.27 -11.42
N LEU A 133 1.98 -10.66 -12.38
CA LEU A 133 3.29 -10.12 -12.71
C LEU A 133 3.24 -9.10 -13.85
N PRO A 134 4.17 -8.15 -13.92
CA PRO A 134 5.03 -7.67 -12.82
C PRO A 134 4.23 -6.79 -11.85
N ARG A 135 4.60 -6.77 -10.55
CA ARG A 135 4.02 -5.83 -9.58
C ARG A 135 4.76 -4.51 -9.51
N LEU A 136 5.98 -4.48 -10.03
CA LEU A 136 6.77 -3.28 -10.24
C LEU A 136 7.27 -3.27 -11.69
N GLY A 137 6.93 -2.21 -12.41
CA GLY A 137 7.38 -2.05 -13.80
C GLY A 137 7.07 -0.64 -14.27
N PHE A 138 8.10 0.20 -14.41
CA PHE A 138 7.93 1.60 -14.78
C PHE A 138 9.12 2.12 -15.59
N ILE A 139 8.87 3.24 -16.24
CA ILE A 139 9.87 4.11 -16.84
C ILE A 139 9.72 5.50 -16.23
N GLU A 140 10.84 6.12 -15.93
CA GLU A 140 10.86 7.52 -15.48
C GLU A 140 11.86 8.34 -16.27
N TRP A 141 11.63 9.62 -16.30
CA TRP A 141 12.50 10.61 -16.89
C TRP A 141 12.57 11.84 -16.00
N SER A 142 13.77 12.38 -15.83
CA SER A 142 14.04 13.61 -15.10
C SER A 142 14.71 14.63 -16.01
N SER A 143 14.32 15.90 -15.90
CA SER A 143 15.03 16.98 -16.59
C SER A 143 16.45 17.15 -16.02
N GLU A 144 17.39 17.67 -16.84
CA GLU A 144 18.78 17.90 -16.40
C GLU A 144 18.92 18.76 -15.14
N GLY A 145 17.97 19.66 -14.89
CA GLY A 145 17.94 20.50 -13.69
C GLY A 145 17.18 19.91 -12.51
N GLY A 146 16.58 18.73 -12.65
CA GLY A 146 15.73 18.12 -11.62
C GLY A 146 14.38 18.84 -11.38
N ASN A 147 14.06 19.86 -12.16
CA ASN A 147 12.87 20.68 -11.97
C ASN A 147 11.59 20.04 -12.48
N PHE A 148 11.71 19.02 -13.31
CA PHE A 148 10.59 18.26 -13.84
C PHE A 148 10.90 16.78 -13.84
N PHE A 149 9.95 15.99 -13.34
CA PHE A 149 10.00 14.54 -13.27
C PHE A 149 8.70 13.94 -13.78
N ILE A 150 8.79 12.83 -14.51
CA ILE A 150 7.65 12.03 -14.94
C ILE A 150 7.95 10.55 -14.78
N SER A 151 7.00 9.81 -14.24
CA SER A 151 7.02 8.36 -14.13
C SER A 151 5.74 7.77 -14.72
N LEU A 152 5.87 6.70 -15.48
CA LEU A 152 4.76 5.99 -16.10
C LEU A 152 4.93 4.49 -15.85
N GLY A 153 3.91 3.86 -15.30
CA GLY A 153 3.89 2.42 -15.14
C GLY A 153 3.26 1.94 -13.85
N ARG A 154 3.70 0.80 -13.38
CA ARG A 154 3.22 0.14 -12.16
C ARG A 154 4.20 0.36 -11.04
N ARG A 155 3.79 1.12 -10.04
CA ARG A 155 4.65 1.56 -8.95
C ARG A 155 3.81 2.01 -7.76
N LEU A 156 4.28 1.82 -6.53
CA LEU A 156 3.64 2.36 -5.34
C LEU A 156 3.80 3.87 -5.25
N ILE A 157 2.84 4.49 -4.61
CA ILE A 157 2.80 5.94 -4.33
C ILE A 157 2.49 6.13 -2.85
N LYS A 158 3.16 7.07 -2.22
CA LYS A 158 2.88 7.50 -0.86
C LYS A 158 2.93 9.01 -0.75
N TRP A 159 1.86 9.60 -0.29
CA TRP A 159 1.81 11.01 0.06
C TRP A 159 1.92 11.15 1.59
N GLY A 160 2.63 12.16 2.04
CA GLY A 160 2.76 12.44 3.46
C GLY A 160 3.93 11.79 4.18
N PRO A 161 4.27 12.34 5.35
CA PRO A 161 5.52 12.07 6.06
C PRO A 161 5.48 10.91 7.05
N GLY A 162 4.28 10.41 7.39
CA GLY A 162 4.10 9.34 8.38
C GLY A 162 4.36 7.94 7.81
N THR A 163 4.26 6.93 8.64
CA THR A 163 4.35 5.53 8.20
C THR A 163 3.20 5.18 7.27
N TYR A 164 2.00 5.62 7.63
CA TYR A 164 0.80 5.48 6.82
C TYR A 164 0.36 6.84 6.30
N ASP A 165 -0.32 6.85 5.17
CA ASP A 165 -0.98 8.05 4.66
C ASP A 165 -2.49 7.86 4.61
N MET A 166 -3.24 8.96 4.73
CA MET A 166 -4.69 8.94 4.69
C MET A 166 -5.25 9.15 3.29
N THR A 167 -4.42 9.53 2.32
CA THR A 167 -4.84 9.91 0.97
C THR A 167 -4.41 8.91 -0.08
N ILE A 168 -3.11 8.79 -0.31
CA ILE A 168 -2.52 7.76 -1.16
C ILE A 168 -1.38 7.12 -0.37
N SER A 169 -1.51 5.83 -0.09
CA SER A 169 -0.51 5.08 0.67
C SER A 169 0.16 3.99 -0.19
N ASP A 170 1.24 3.46 0.31
CA ASP A 170 1.96 2.32 -0.24
C ASP A 170 1.47 0.96 0.28
N SER A 171 0.26 0.94 0.85
CA SER A 171 -0.33 -0.26 1.47
C SER A 171 -0.99 -1.20 0.45
N GLN A 172 -1.10 -0.79 -0.82
CA GLN A 172 -1.65 -1.61 -1.89
C GLN A 172 -0.58 -2.52 -2.50
N PRO A 173 -0.95 -3.57 -3.23
CA PRO A 173 -0.02 -4.41 -3.94
C PRO A 173 0.80 -3.67 -5.00
N TYR A 174 0.17 -2.73 -5.71
CA TYR A 174 0.76 -1.83 -6.72
C TYR A 174 -0.26 -0.79 -7.18
N LEU A 175 0.19 0.23 -7.90
CA LEU A 175 -0.68 1.20 -8.58
C LEU A 175 -0.22 1.37 -10.03
N ASP A 176 -1.13 1.20 -10.98
CA ASP A 176 -0.90 1.59 -12.38
C ASP A 176 -1.13 3.10 -12.47
N ASN A 177 -0.06 3.86 -12.76
CA ASN A 177 -0.12 5.32 -12.61
C ASN A 177 0.74 6.08 -13.61
N ILE A 178 0.41 7.35 -13.73
CA ILE A 178 1.27 8.39 -14.29
C ILE A 178 1.49 9.40 -13.16
N TRP A 179 2.75 9.69 -12.85
CA TRP A 179 3.16 10.70 -11.89
C TRP A 179 3.94 11.78 -12.60
N THR A 180 3.58 13.03 -12.38
CA THR A 180 4.36 14.19 -12.84
C THR A 180 4.64 15.10 -11.68
N GLU A 181 5.84 15.63 -11.61
CA GLU A 181 6.29 16.53 -10.57
C GLU A 181 7.04 17.72 -11.17
N PHE A 182 6.78 18.86 -10.62
CA PHE A 182 7.42 20.11 -11.02
C PHE A 182 7.90 20.86 -9.78
N ASN A 183 9.21 21.06 -9.69
CA ASN A 183 9.89 21.74 -8.60
C ASN A 183 10.34 23.12 -9.01
N LEU A 184 9.97 24.13 -8.25
CA LEU A 184 10.33 25.52 -8.50
C LEU A 184 11.00 26.14 -7.26
N PRO A 185 12.29 26.48 -7.33
CA PRO A 185 12.92 27.24 -6.28
C PRO A 185 12.34 28.67 -6.24
N LEU A 186 11.97 29.11 -5.05
CA LEU A 186 11.45 30.43 -4.76
C LEU A 186 12.51 31.31 -4.06
N ALA A 187 12.14 32.54 -3.71
CA ALA A 187 13.01 33.41 -2.93
C ALA A 187 13.13 32.97 -1.46
N ASN A 188 14.23 33.32 -0.80
CA ASN A 188 14.47 33.10 0.63
C ASN A 188 14.43 31.62 1.07
N ASP A 189 15.08 30.75 0.31
CA ASP A 189 15.19 29.29 0.59
C ASP A 189 13.86 28.53 0.61
N TRP A 190 12.80 29.16 0.11
CA TRP A 190 11.55 28.48 -0.13
C TRP A 190 11.55 27.77 -1.48
N ASN A 191 10.84 26.64 -1.54
CA ASN A 191 10.58 25.86 -2.73
C ASN A 191 9.08 25.63 -2.86
N PHE A 192 8.66 25.42 -4.09
CA PHE A 192 7.31 25.04 -4.44
C PHE A 192 7.35 23.76 -5.26
N ASP A 193 6.63 22.74 -4.83
CA ASP A 193 6.41 21.51 -5.59
C ASP A 193 4.95 21.42 -6.02
N PHE A 194 4.77 21.10 -7.26
CA PHE A 194 3.48 20.69 -7.79
C PHE A 194 3.56 19.24 -8.28
N ASN A 195 2.65 18.42 -7.80
CA ASN A 195 2.58 17.03 -8.16
C ASN A 195 1.20 16.71 -8.73
N TYR A 196 1.16 15.97 -9.83
CA TYR A 196 -0.06 15.50 -10.45
C TYR A 196 0.02 14.02 -10.77
N VAL A 197 -1.02 13.28 -10.39
CA VAL A 197 -1.08 11.83 -10.48
C VAL A 197 -2.37 11.40 -11.16
N ILE A 198 -2.25 10.44 -12.05
CA ILE A 198 -3.38 9.70 -12.61
C ILE A 198 -3.23 8.25 -12.21
N ILE A 199 -4.22 7.70 -11.51
CA ILE A 199 -4.29 6.28 -11.15
C ILE A 199 -5.44 5.67 -11.95
N SER A 200 -5.14 4.63 -12.71
CA SER A 200 -6.12 3.92 -13.54
C SER A 200 -6.30 2.49 -13.05
N PRO A 201 -7.09 2.27 -12.02
CA PRO A 201 -7.40 0.92 -11.58
C PRO A 201 -8.30 0.24 -12.60
N LYS A 202 -8.01 -1.01 -12.92
CA LYS A 202 -8.96 -1.86 -13.67
C LYS A 202 -10.01 -2.35 -12.69
N MET A 203 -11.26 -1.93 -12.90
CA MET A 203 -12.37 -2.48 -12.14
C MET A 203 -13.01 -3.64 -12.90
N TRP A 204 -12.88 -4.81 -12.32
CA TRP A 204 -13.77 -5.91 -12.56
C TRP A 204 -14.64 -6.03 -11.30
N MET A 205 -15.68 -5.23 -11.21
CA MET A 205 -16.65 -5.41 -10.15
C MET A 205 -17.91 -5.94 -10.78
N ASP A 206 -18.20 -7.18 -10.44
CA ASP A 206 -19.44 -7.83 -10.79
C ASP A 206 -20.52 -7.32 -9.85
N TYR A 207 -21.34 -6.42 -10.36
CA TYR A 207 -22.45 -5.86 -9.59
C TYR A 207 -23.77 -6.39 -10.08
N ASN A 208 -24.29 -7.25 -9.28
CA ASN A 208 -25.53 -7.94 -9.59
C ASN A 208 -26.72 -7.35 -8.85
N GLU A 209 -27.07 -6.09 -9.10
CA GLU A 209 -28.40 -5.60 -8.70
C GLU A 209 -29.51 -5.96 -9.70
N SER A 210 -29.16 -6.37 -10.93
CA SER A 210 -30.14 -6.71 -11.96
C SER A 210 -29.77 -7.92 -12.81
N GLY A 211 -28.83 -8.77 -12.35
CA GLY A 211 -28.40 -9.94 -13.14
C GLY A 211 -27.55 -9.58 -14.36
N LYS A 212 -26.99 -8.39 -14.42
CA LYS A 212 -26.08 -7.96 -15.48
C LYS A 212 -24.76 -7.55 -14.87
N ASN A 213 -23.70 -8.19 -15.32
CA ASN A 213 -22.33 -7.80 -15.03
C ASN A 213 -22.05 -6.49 -15.75
N HIS A 214 -21.74 -5.45 -15.02
CA HIS A 214 -21.30 -4.18 -15.57
C HIS A 214 -19.91 -3.86 -15.03
N ASP A 215 -18.94 -3.79 -15.92
CA ASP A 215 -17.64 -3.22 -15.62
C ASP A 215 -17.82 -1.71 -15.40
N VAL A 216 -17.48 -1.24 -14.22
CA VAL A 216 -17.52 0.18 -13.93
C VAL A 216 -16.11 0.74 -14.07
N GLN A 217 -15.90 1.58 -15.06
CA GLN A 217 -14.65 2.29 -15.24
C GLN A 217 -14.43 3.25 -14.07
N LYS A 218 -13.21 3.28 -13.57
CA LYS A 218 -12.78 4.16 -12.50
C LYS A 218 -11.43 4.76 -12.83
N THR A 219 -11.27 6.06 -12.62
CA THR A 219 -10.00 6.77 -12.75
C THR A 219 -9.87 7.75 -11.61
N ILE A 220 -8.72 7.77 -10.93
CA ILE A 220 -8.46 8.73 -9.87
C ILE A 220 -7.41 9.72 -10.37
N PHE A 221 -7.78 10.99 -10.35
CA PHE A 221 -6.89 12.10 -10.55
C PHE A 221 -6.52 12.68 -9.19
N ALA A 222 -5.27 13.06 -9.02
CA ALA A 222 -4.83 13.67 -7.78
C ALA A 222 -3.82 14.78 -8.07
N HIS A 223 -3.87 15.84 -7.32
CA HIS A 223 -2.87 16.89 -7.35
C HIS A 223 -2.58 17.42 -5.96
N LYS A 224 -1.37 17.94 -5.79
CA LYS A 224 -0.98 18.62 -4.57
C LYS A 224 0.00 19.74 -4.83
N TRP A 225 -0.03 20.72 -3.95
CA TRP A 225 0.88 21.85 -3.90
C TRP A 225 1.60 21.83 -2.56
N SER A 226 2.92 21.81 -2.59
CA SER A 226 3.76 21.87 -1.40
C SER A 226 4.60 23.13 -1.40
N PHE A 227 4.58 23.86 -0.31
CA PHE A 227 5.49 24.98 -0.05
C PHE A 227 6.39 24.60 1.11
N TYR A 228 7.69 24.64 0.90
CA TYR A 228 8.63 24.18 1.92
C TYR A 228 9.95 24.92 1.90
N ASN A 229 10.63 24.85 3.03
CA ASN A 229 12.01 25.26 3.22
C ASN A 229 12.73 24.16 4.01
N ASN A 230 13.94 24.43 4.51
CA ASN A 230 14.75 23.44 5.23
C ASN A 230 14.14 22.94 6.55
N ASN A 231 13.10 23.61 7.08
CA ASN A 231 12.56 23.31 8.41
C ASN A 231 11.05 23.13 8.45
N PHE A 232 10.35 23.52 7.41
CA PHE A 232 8.89 23.50 7.41
C PHE A 232 8.34 23.21 6.02
N ARG A 233 7.27 22.41 5.98
CA ARG A 233 6.51 22.10 4.77
C ARG A 233 5.01 22.22 5.07
N ILE A 234 4.28 22.79 4.14
CA ILE A 234 2.82 22.74 4.06
C ILE A 234 2.43 22.16 2.72
N THR A 235 1.58 21.16 2.73
CA THR A 235 1.05 20.51 1.52
C THR A 235 -0.48 20.55 1.56
N ILE A 236 -1.07 21.00 0.47
CA ILE A 236 -2.52 20.94 0.23
C ILE A 236 -2.75 20.18 -1.06
N GLY A 237 -3.71 19.28 -1.09
CA GLY A 237 -4.03 18.52 -2.29
C GLY A 237 -5.46 18.02 -2.33
N GLU A 238 -5.85 17.59 -3.50
CA GLU A 238 -7.15 17.00 -3.77
C GLU A 238 -7.01 15.74 -4.60
N LEU A 239 -7.96 14.82 -4.40
CA LEU A 239 -8.16 13.66 -5.24
C LEU A 239 -9.57 13.75 -5.83
N ASN A 240 -9.69 13.39 -7.09
CA ASN A 240 -10.97 13.29 -7.79
C ASN A 240 -11.14 11.87 -8.34
N ASN A 241 -12.04 11.11 -7.74
CA ASN A 241 -12.38 9.78 -8.17
C ASN A 241 -13.55 9.85 -9.17
N ILE A 242 -13.26 9.67 -10.44
CA ILE A 242 -14.26 9.62 -11.53
C ILE A 242 -14.63 8.16 -11.79
N TYR A 243 -15.94 7.87 -11.79
CA TYR A 243 -16.44 6.51 -11.97
C TYR A 243 -17.70 6.46 -12.83
N GLY A 244 -17.88 5.37 -13.57
CA GLY A 244 -19.07 5.14 -14.39
C GLY A 244 -19.20 6.03 -15.64
N LYS A 245 -18.20 6.83 -15.94
CA LYS A 245 -18.11 7.68 -17.16
C LYS A 245 -16.66 7.82 -17.59
N ASP A 246 -16.46 8.21 -18.84
CA ASP A 246 -15.14 8.66 -19.32
C ASP A 246 -14.81 10.03 -18.73
N PRO A 247 -13.59 10.25 -18.22
CA PRO A 247 -13.17 11.55 -17.73
C PRO A 247 -13.18 12.61 -18.82
N ASN A 248 -13.61 13.81 -18.49
CA ASN A 248 -13.51 14.98 -19.35
C ASN A 248 -12.31 15.88 -18.96
N PHE A 249 -12.11 16.99 -19.67
CA PHE A 249 -11.01 17.91 -19.39
C PHE A 249 -11.08 18.55 -18.00
N LEU A 250 -12.28 18.80 -17.46
CA LEU A 250 -12.44 19.38 -16.13
C LEU A 250 -12.10 18.34 -15.06
N ASP A 251 -12.53 17.09 -15.25
CA ASP A 251 -12.23 15.98 -14.36
C ASP A 251 -10.72 15.76 -14.23
N ALA A 252 -9.99 15.93 -15.32
CA ALA A 252 -8.55 15.68 -15.43
C ALA A 252 -7.67 16.94 -15.28
N SER A 253 -8.25 18.11 -15.05
CA SER A 253 -7.46 19.34 -15.01
C SER A 253 -6.58 19.43 -13.75
N PRO A 254 -5.25 19.56 -13.89
CA PRO A 254 -4.35 19.59 -12.74
C PRO A 254 -4.38 20.90 -11.94
N LEU A 255 -5.04 21.96 -12.46
CA LEU A 255 -5.00 23.31 -11.89
C LEU A 255 -6.36 23.79 -11.38
N ILE A 256 -7.40 22.96 -11.46
CA ILE A 256 -8.74 23.29 -10.98
C ILE A 256 -8.93 22.72 -9.58
N ILE A 257 -9.52 23.51 -8.71
CA ILE A 257 -10.01 23.03 -7.41
C ILE A 257 -11.29 22.23 -7.68
N TRP A 258 -11.24 20.93 -7.55
CA TRP A 258 -12.36 20.04 -7.89
C TRP A 258 -13.51 20.15 -6.92
N HIS A 259 -13.27 20.49 -5.67
CA HIS A 259 -14.32 20.66 -4.65
C HIS A 259 -15.39 21.68 -5.06
N ASP A 260 -14.99 22.74 -5.76
CA ASP A 260 -15.92 23.78 -6.21
C ASP A 260 -16.45 23.54 -7.63
N SER A 261 -15.73 22.75 -8.43
CA SER A 261 -15.96 22.70 -9.88
C SER A 261 -16.66 21.44 -10.34
N ASN A 262 -16.65 20.37 -9.55
CA ASN A 262 -17.12 19.05 -9.97
C ASN A 262 -18.19 18.53 -9.01
N GLN A 263 -19.43 18.97 -9.19
CA GLN A 263 -20.61 18.48 -8.45
C GLN A 263 -21.37 17.39 -9.22
N ASP A 264 -20.65 16.58 -10.01
CA ASP A 264 -21.25 15.53 -10.80
C ASP A 264 -21.52 14.28 -9.95
N ASP A 265 -22.63 13.59 -10.21
CA ASP A 265 -23.03 12.33 -9.57
C ASP A 265 -22.00 11.18 -9.79
N TYR A 266 -21.06 11.36 -10.73
CA TYR A 266 -20.01 10.43 -11.10
C TYR A 266 -18.62 10.81 -10.56
N SER A 267 -18.56 11.72 -9.63
CA SER A 267 -17.33 12.24 -9.04
C SER A 267 -17.39 12.13 -7.51
N ASN A 268 -16.27 11.76 -6.91
CA ASN A 268 -16.04 11.88 -5.48
C ASN A 268 -14.72 12.62 -5.25
N VAL A 269 -14.75 13.70 -4.49
CA VAL A 269 -13.59 14.57 -4.25
C VAL A 269 -13.15 14.47 -2.81
N PHE A 270 -11.84 14.39 -2.61
CA PHE A 270 -11.18 14.22 -1.34
C PHE A 270 -10.12 15.32 -1.16
N LEU A 271 -10.17 16.03 -0.05
CA LEU A 271 -9.22 17.08 0.31
C LEU A 271 -8.22 16.57 1.35
N HIS A 272 -6.96 17.01 1.27
CA HIS A 272 -6.01 16.82 2.35
C HIS A 272 -5.14 18.05 2.61
N LEU A 273 -4.69 18.16 3.86
CA LEU A 273 -3.73 19.12 4.34
C LEU A 273 -2.68 18.41 5.18
N ILE A 274 -1.41 18.63 4.91
CA ILE A 274 -0.28 18.09 5.68
C ILE A 274 0.63 19.24 6.10
N LEU A 275 1.04 19.22 7.35
CA LEU A 275 2.05 20.09 7.92
C LEU A 275 3.20 19.23 8.43
N GLU A 276 4.43 19.59 8.10
CA GLU A 276 5.63 18.94 8.61
C GLU A 276 6.65 19.99 9.05
N GLY A 277 7.35 19.71 10.13
CA GLY A 277 8.39 20.60 10.64
C GLY A 277 9.53 19.86 11.30
N LYS A 278 10.74 20.46 11.25
CA LYS A 278 11.95 19.95 11.89
C LYS A 278 12.63 21.04 12.71
N VAL A 279 12.96 20.73 13.95
CA VAL A 279 13.76 21.61 14.83
C VAL A 279 14.83 20.77 15.53
N GLY A 280 16.09 20.97 15.12
CA GLY A 280 17.19 20.14 15.61
C GLY A 280 16.96 18.66 15.31
N PRO A 281 17.05 17.76 16.30
CA PRO A 281 16.83 16.32 16.12
C PRO A 281 15.34 15.92 16.12
N VAL A 282 14.42 16.86 16.36
CA VAL A 282 12.99 16.59 16.43
C VAL A 282 12.33 16.92 15.10
N ARG A 283 11.59 15.96 14.57
CA ARG A 283 10.68 16.10 13.43
C ARG A 283 9.25 15.86 13.93
N ALA A 284 8.30 16.66 13.47
CA ALA A 284 6.89 16.47 13.80
C ALA A 284 6.01 16.77 12.58
N TRP A 285 4.87 16.10 12.49
CA TRP A 285 3.92 16.32 11.42
C TRP A 285 2.48 16.15 11.90
N GLY A 286 1.56 16.70 11.12
CA GLY A 286 0.13 16.54 11.27
C GLY A 286 -0.56 16.52 9.93
N GLY A 287 -1.61 15.72 9.82
CA GLY A 287 -2.41 15.58 8.61
C GLY A 287 -3.90 15.68 8.91
N PHE A 288 -4.62 16.29 7.99
CA PHE A 288 -6.07 16.33 7.94
C PHE A 288 -6.52 15.86 6.56
N ALA A 289 -7.55 15.03 6.53
CA ALA A 289 -8.14 14.54 5.31
C ALA A 289 -9.67 14.59 5.40
N MET A 290 -10.34 14.90 4.29
CA MET A 290 -11.78 15.06 4.25
C MET A 290 -12.34 14.47 2.94
N ASP A 291 -13.23 13.50 3.07
CA ASP A 291 -13.95 12.86 1.97
C ASP A 291 -15.31 13.52 1.73
N ASP A 292 -16.07 13.74 2.79
CA ASP A 292 -17.37 14.41 2.76
C ASP A 292 -17.53 15.42 3.90
N PHE A 293 -18.15 16.54 3.57
CA PHE A 293 -18.48 17.59 4.52
C PHE A 293 -19.84 18.20 4.16
N ASP A 294 -20.69 18.37 5.16
CA ASP A 294 -21.98 19.04 5.00
C ASP A 294 -22.10 20.19 5.99
N LEU A 295 -22.39 21.38 5.48
CA LEU A 295 -22.61 22.52 6.35
C LEU A 295 -23.97 22.41 7.06
N PRO A 296 -24.09 22.75 8.36
CA PRO A 296 -25.31 22.56 9.16
C PRO A 296 -26.58 23.28 8.64
N HIS A 297 -26.48 24.03 7.58
CA HIS A 297 -27.57 24.84 7.02
C HIS A 297 -28.11 24.37 5.65
N GLU A 298 -27.52 23.32 5.08
CA GLU A 298 -28.06 22.76 3.85
C GLU A 298 -29.24 21.85 4.17
N THR A 299 -30.42 22.38 4.00
CA THR A 299 -31.66 21.65 4.22
C THR A 299 -31.88 20.64 3.08
N GLY A 300 -31.75 19.36 3.36
CA GLY A 300 -32.28 18.31 2.48
C GLY A 300 -31.48 17.05 2.30
N SER A 301 -30.18 17.06 2.44
CA SER A 301 -29.35 15.84 2.39
C SER A 301 -28.19 15.98 3.35
N ALA A 302 -28.42 15.69 4.63
CA ALA A 302 -27.32 15.63 5.59
C ALA A 302 -26.37 14.53 5.16
N LYS A 303 -25.24 14.89 4.52
CA LYS A 303 -24.14 13.99 4.26
C LYS A 303 -23.38 13.80 5.58
N PRO A 304 -23.00 12.59 5.95
CA PRO A 304 -22.18 12.41 7.12
C PRO A 304 -20.78 13.02 6.90
N MET A 305 -20.24 13.64 7.95
CA MET A 305 -18.86 14.08 7.93
C MET A 305 -17.93 12.88 7.87
N ALA A 306 -17.07 12.84 6.86
CA ALA A 306 -16.07 11.82 6.65
C ALA A 306 -14.67 12.44 6.66
N MET A 307 -14.00 12.36 7.82
CA MET A 307 -12.73 13.03 8.09
C MET A 307 -11.71 12.09 8.72
N GLY A 308 -10.45 12.37 8.44
CA GLY A 308 -9.31 11.69 9.04
C GLY A 308 -8.29 12.68 9.60
N PHE A 309 -7.60 12.25 10.63
CA PHE A 309 -6.54 13.00 11.30
C PHE A 309 -5.32 12.13 11.50
N SER A 310 -4.14 12.71 11.33
CA SER A 310 -2.88 12.06 11.71
C SER A 310 -1.97 13.05 12.43
N ALA A 311 -1.14 12.53 13.29
CA ALA A 311 -0.07 13.28 13.94
C ALA A 311 1.10 12.35 14.23
N GLY A 312 2.32 12.86 14.16
CA GLY A 312 3.50 12.10 14.50
C GLY A 312 4.63 12.99 14.99
N VAL A 313 5.50 12.37 15.74
CA VAL A 313 6.77 12.97 16.22
C VAL A 313 7.86 11.92 16.14
N GLU A 314 9.02 12.34 15.69
CA GLU A 314 10.23 11.52 15.60
C GLU A 314 11.39 12.27 16.22
N TYR A 315 12.22 11.54 16.95
CA TYR A 315 13.46 12.05 17.53
C TYR A 315 14.63 11.26 16.93
N HIS A 316 15.53 11.97 16.28
CA HIS A 316 16.79 11.43 15.79
C HIS A 316 17.81 11.41 16.94
N VAL A 317 18.21 10.21 17.36
CA VAL A 317 19.03 10.02 18.58
C VAL A 317 20.50 10.25 18.29
N PHE A 318 20.99 9.67 17.17
CA PHE A 318 22.37 9.85 16.70
C PHE A 318 22.48 9.47 15.21
N ASP A 319 23.48 10.06 14.56
CA ASP A 319 23.83 9.77 13.17
C ASP A 319 24.54 8.42 13.06
N GLY A 320 24.22 7.65 12.03
CA GLY A 320 24.87 6.39 11.67
C GLY A 320 25.61 6.48 10.33
N GLU A 321 26.49 5.53 10.08
CA GLU A 321 27.07 5.35 8.76
C GLU A 321 26.00 4.78 7.82
N GLY A 322 25.81 5.43 6.67
CA GLY A 322 24.87 4.97 5.67
C GLY A 322 25.32 3.64 5.07
N ILE A 323 24.38 2.73 4.90
CA ILE A 323 24.57 1.57 4.05
C ILE A 323 24.44 2.09 2.62
N GLY A 324 25.46 1.96 1.81
CA GLY A 324 25.53 2.56 0.48
C GLY A 324 24.35 2.21 -0.42
N GLU A 325 24.00 3.10 -1.34
CA GLU A 325 22.91 2.93 -2.32
C GLU A 325 23.15 1.77 -3.32
N ALA A 326 24.34 1.18 -3.32
CA ALA A 326 24.67 0.01 -4.13
C ALA A 326 23.77 -1.20 -3.82
N HIS A 327 23.11 -1.21 -2.66
CA HIS A 327 22.11 -2.23 -2.34
C HIS A 327 20.77 -1.93 -2.99
N PHE A 328 20.48 -2.58 -4.11
CA PHE A 328 19.20 -2.48 -4.80
C PHE A 328 18.00 -2.77 -3.88
N ASP A 329 18.17 -3.55 -2.83
CA ASP A 329 17.15 -3.82 -1.83
C ASP A 329 16.77 -2.58 -0.98
N ARG A 330 17.62 -1.55 -0.95
CA ARG A 330 17.33 -0.27 -0.33
C ARG A 330 16.71 0.72 -1.29
N ARG A 331 16.74 0.45 -2.59
CA ARG A 331 16.09 1.30 -3.57
C ARG A 331 14.59 1.17 -3.36
N ASP A 332 14.05 2.16 -2.68
CA ASP A 332 12.61 2.30 -2.50
C ASP A 332 12.07 2.94 -3.78
N TYR A 333 11.45 2.12 -4.62
CA TYR A 333 10.83 2.60 -5.84
C TYR A 333 9.46 3.24 -5.61
N THR A 334 9.01 3.38 -4.38
CA THR A 334 7.79 4.10 -4.04
C THR A 334 7.94 5.58 -4.38
N LEU A 335 7.01 6.12 -5.16
CA LEU A 335 6.94 7.56 -5.41
C LEU A 335 6.49 8.26 -4.14
N LYS A 336 7.37 9.06 -3.55
CA LYS A 336 7.13 9.78 -2.31
C LYS A 336 7.76 11.16 -2.34
N GLU A 337 7.23 12.06 -1.54
CA GLU A 337 7.89 13.34 -1.29
C GLU A 337 9.15 13.16 -0.43
N ASP A 338 10.11 14.04 -0.66
CA ASP A 338 11.18 14.23 0.31
C ASP A 338 10.59 14.70 1.63
N THR A 339 11.03 14.10 2.70
CA THR A 339 10.63 14.44 4.06
C THR A 339 11.85 14.93 4.85
N PHE A 340 11.63 15.52 6.02
CA PHE A 340 12.72 15.90 6.90
C PHE A 340 13.29 14.73 7.72
N LYS A 341 12.92 13.50 7.38
CA LYS A 341 13.42 12.29 8.03
C LYS A 341 14.93 12.12 7.78
N VAL A 342 15.66 11.81 8.83
CA VAL A 342 17.05 11.38 8.74
C VAL A 342 17.05 9.85 8.62
N GLU A 343 17.63 9.31 7.57
CA GLU A 343 17.51 7.87 7.28
C GLU A 343 18.55 7.03 8.03
N ASN A 344 19.73 7.57 8.30
CA ASN A 344 20.82 6.84 8.95
C ASN A 344 20.89 7.16 10.44
N GLY A 345 21.33 6.19 11.25
CA GLY A 345 21.39 6.31 12.70
C GLY A 345 20.19 5.69 13.40
N LEU A 346 19.85 6.19 14.56
CA LEU A 346 18.70 5.72 15.34
C LEU A 346 17.62 6.78 15.40
N ASN A 347 16.43 6.43 14.90
CA ASN A 347 15.21 7.21 15.00
C ASN A 347 14.22 6.51 15.92
N ILE A 348 13.57 7.26 16.80
CA ILE A 348 12.49 6.78 17.67
C ILE A 348 11.30 7.69 17.46
N GLY A 349 10.12 7.12 17.22
CA GLY A 349 8.94 7.90 16.92
C GLY A 349 7.64 7.34 17.48
N ALA A 350 6.64 8.21 17.45
CA ALA A 350 5.26 7.89 17.79
C ALA A 350 4.31 8.53 16.78
N GLU A 351 3.28 7.81 16.40
CA GLU A 351 2.28 8.23 15.44
C GLU A 351 0.87 7.92 15.96
N TRP A 352 -0.06 8.77 15.58
CA TRP A 352 -1.48 8.58 15.80
C TRP A 352 -2.26 8.84 14.52
N TYR A 353 -3.21 7.97 14.23
CA TYR A 353 -4.15 8.08 13.12
C TYR A 353 -5.57 7.87 13.65
N HIS A 354 -6.49 8.62 13.11
CA HIS A 354 -7.90 8.47 13.41
C HIS A 354 -8.74 8.76 12.16
N LEU A 355 -9.59 7.83 11.78
CA LEU A 355 -10.49 7.96 10.65
C LEU A 355 -11.93 7.74 11.11
N SER A 356 -12.78 8.67 10.74
CA SER A 356 -14.21 8.60 11.03
C SER A 356 -14.89 7.42 10.33
N PRO A 357 -16.08 7.00 10.79
CA PRO A 357 -16.74 5.79 10.31
C PRO A 357 -16.98 5.68 8.80
N LEU A 358 -17.19 6.79 8.10
CA LEU A 358 -17.51 6.77 6.66
C LEU A 358 -16.41 7.26 5.74
N MET A 359 -15.22 7.53 6.27
CA MET A 359 -14.08 7.87 5.45
C MET A 359 -13.88 6.83 4.34
N TYR A 360 -13.64 7.26 3.11
CA TYR A 360 -13.53 6.43 1.88
C TYR A 360 -14.82 5.77 1.37
N ASN A 361 -15.91 5.78 2.14
CA ASN A 361 -17.08 4.95 1.89
C ASN A 361 -18.27 5.70 1.28
N ARG A 362 -18.02 6.79 0.56
CA ARG A 362 -19.11 7.44 -0.16
C ARG A 362 -19.82 6.46 -1.07
N SER A 363 -21.13 6.38 -0.97
CA SER A 363 -21.88 5.58 -1.83
C SER A 363 -23.28 5.90 -2.01
N ASP A 364 -23.66 6.59 -2.88
CA ASP A 364 -25.06 6.59 -3.23
C ASP A 364 -25.36 5.68 -4.35
N ALA A 365 -24.79 5.42 -5.17
CA ALA A 365 -25.23 4.59 -6.25
C ALA A 365 -24.31 3.43 -6.42
N SER A 366 -24.88 2.42 -6.81
CA SER A 366 -24.19 1.50 -7.66
C SER A 366 -22.75 1.23 -7.20
N ASN A 367 -22.58 0.60 -6.02
CA ASN A 367 -21.61 -0.44 -6.13
C ASN A 367 -20.20 -0.12 -5.65
N GLY A 368 -20.01 0.87 -4.81
CA GLY A 368 -18.70 1.18 -4.24
C GLY A 368 -17.70 1.80 -5.23
N ALA A 369 -18.09 2.09 -6.46
CA ALA A 369 -17.21 2.76 -7.43
C ALA A 369 -16.81 4.17 -6.98
N GLY A 370 -17.69 4.85 -6.25
CA GLY A 370 -17.40 6.15 -5.63
C GLY A 370 -16.46 6.10 -4.43
N LYS A 371 -16.17 4.93 -3.87
CA LYS A 371 -15.27 4.77 -2.74
C LYS A 371 -13.82 5.04 -3.14
N PHE A 372 -13.00 5.54 -2.21
CA PHE A 372 -11.55 5.63 -2.39
C PHE A 372 -10.86 4.30 -2.10
N THR A 373 -11.20 3.31 -2.92
CA THR A 373 -10.62 1.97 -2.90
C THR A 373 -10.06 1.62 -4.27
N ILE A 374 -9.05 0.79 -4.31
CA ILE A 374 -8.43 0.26 -5.52
C ILE A 374 -8.76 -1.22 -5.63
N PRO A 375 -9.51 -1.63 -6.64
CA PRO A 375 -9.73 -3.04 -6.95
C PRO A 375 -8.52 -3.60 -7.70
N PHE A 376 -8.17 -4.84 -7.36
CA PHE A 376 -7.14 -5.62 -8.02
C PHE A 376 -7.71 -6.92 -8.52
N GLN A 377 -7.32 -7.31 -9.72
CA GLN A 377 -7.52 -8.64 -10.22
C GLN A 377 -6.20 -9.41 -10.11
N PHE A 378 -6.23 -10.49 -9.39
CA PHE A 378 -5.11 -11.40 -9.27
C PHE A 378 -5.33 -12.62 -10.16
N VAL A 379 -4.22 -13.19 -10.62
CA VAL A 379 -4.21 -14.38 -11.46
C VAL A 379 -3.36 -15.42 -10.79
N SER A 380 -3.90 -16.58 -10.55
CA SER A 380 -3.18 -17.70 -9.95
C SER A 380 -3.15 -18.91 -10.86
N LEU A 381 -2.04 -19.62 -10.86
CA LEU A 381 -1.92 -20.91 -11.53
C LEU A 381 -2.29 -22.01 -10.53
N VAL A 382 -3.36 -22.76 -10.84
CA VAL A 382 -3.84 -23.89 -10.04
C VAL A 382 -3.74 -25.16 -10.88
N GLY A 383 -2.74 -25.98 -10.63
CA GLY A 383 -2.48 -27.13 -11.49
C GLY A 383 -2.08 -26.71 -12.91
N GLU A 384 -2.94 -26.94 -13.89
CA GLU A 384 -2.78 -26.54 -15.30
C GLU A 384 -3.67 -25.34 -15.69
N ASP A 385 -4.53 -24.86 -14.78
CA ASP A 385 -5.55 -23.85 -15.03
C ASP A 385 -5.20 -22.50 -14.42
N TYR A 386 -5.81 -21.43 -14.97
CA TYR A 386 -5.71 -20.07 -14.45
C TYR A 386 -6.98 -19.73 -13.69
N VAL A 387 -6.80 -19.24 -12.47
CA VAL A 387 -7.90 -18.75 -11.63
C VAL A 387 -7.75 -17.25 -11.45
N TYR A 388 -8.84 -16.53 -11.64
CA TYR A 388 -8.91 -15.08 -11.46
C TYR A 388 -9.72 -14.79 -10.20
N TYR A 389 -9.22 -13.89 -9.36
CA TYR A 389 -9.99 -13.40 -8.22
C TYR A 389 -9.74 -11.91 -8.03
N ASN A 390 -10.73 -11.24 -7.44
CA ASN A 390 -10.68 -9.81 -7.19
C ASN A 390 -10.49 -9.56 -5.69
N ASP A 391 -9.75 -8.52 -5.38
CA ASP A 391 -9.56 -8.00 -4.03
C ASP A 391 -9.57 -6.47 -4.09
N ALA A 392 -9.93 -5.80 -3.01
CA ALA A 392 -9.95 -4.35 -2.95
C ALA A 392 -9.16 -3.84 -1.75
N TYR A 393 -8.47 -2.72 -1.94
CA TYR A 393 -7.65 -2.07 -0.91
C TYR A 393 -8.07 -0.61 -0.79
N TYR A 394 -7.98 -0.04 0.40
CA TYR A 394 -8.12 1.40 0.55
C TYR A 394 -6.97 2.11 -0.16
N LEU A 395 -7.26 3.22 -0.83
CA LEU A 395 -6.24 4.03 -1.47
C LEU A 395 -5.31 4.68 -0.45
N GLY A 396 -5.89 5.12 0.66
CA GLY A 396 -5.18 5.77 1.76
C GLY A 396 -4.84 4.82 2.91
N PHE A 397 -5.36 5.13 4.08
CA PHE A 397 -4.98 4.47 5.33
C PHE A 397 -5.20 2.95 5.32
N LYS A 398 -4.15 2.22 5.62
CA LYS A 398 -4.07 0.76 5.55
C LYS A 398 -5.23 0.04 6.25
N TYR A 399 -5.62 0.52 7.41
CA TYR A 399 -6.68 -0.10 8.23
C TYR A 399 -8.09 0.43 7.93
N GLY A 400 -8.20 1.38 7.00
CA GLY A 400 -9.48 1.91 6.52
C GLY A 400 -10.20 2.82 7.51
N PRO A 401 -11.50 3.08 7.25
CA PRO A 401 -12.33 3.96 8.07
C PRO A 401 -12.63 3.37 9.44
N ASP A 402 -13.31 4.15 10.26
CA ASP A 402 -13.80 3.74 11.59
C ASP A 402 -12.69 3.12 12.45
N SER A 403 -11.51 3.76 12.42
CA SER A 403 -10.32 3.22 13.06
C SER A 403 -9.49 4.29 13.76
N SER A 404 -8.80 3.87 14.81
CA SER A 404 -7.80 4.67 15.51
C SER A 404 -6.57 3.81 15.78
N LEU A 405 -5.40 4.32 15.41
CA LEU A 405 -4.13 3.65 15.56
C LEU A 405 -3.17 4.51 16.38
N PHE A 406 -2.53 3.89 17.35
CA PHE A 406 -1.33 4.42 18.01
C PHE A 406 -0.15 3.52 17.63
N ARG A 407 0.91 4.11 17.12
CA ARG A 407 2.12 3.41 16.71
C ARG A 407 3.34 4.02 17.42
N PHE A 408 4.20 3.14 17.93
CA PHE A 408 5.53 3.47 18.40
C PHE A 408 6.54 2.71 17.57
N TYR A 409 7.66 3.33 17.23
CA TYR A 409 8.67 2.66 16.43
C TYR A 409 10.08 3.11 16.79
N ALA A 410 11.03 2.23 16.47
CA ALA A 410 12.45 2.51 16.47
C ALA A 410 13.04 1.96 15.16
N GLU A 411 13.82 2.79 14.47
CA GLU A 411 14.52 2.42 13.24
C GLU A 411 15.99 2.72 13.40
N TYR A 412 16.81 1.71 13.19
CA TYR A 412 18.25 1.79 13.30
C TYR A 412 18.88 1.41 11.96
N THR A 413 19.72 2.30 11.44
CA THR A 413 20.51 2.10 10.23
C THR A 413 21.92 2.60 10.47
N ASP A 414 22.84 1.66 10.62
CA ASP A 414 24.26 1.93 10.77
C ASP A 414 25.04 0.73 10.23
N ALA A 415 25.81 0.96 9.16
CA ALA A 415 26.47 -0.13 8.44
C ALA A 415 27.27 -1.04 9.38
N PRO A 416 27.13 -2.37 9.29
CA PRO A 416 26.40 -3.16 8.30
C PRO A 416 24.99 -3.59 8.74
N ILE A 417 24.34 -2.90 9.66
CA ILE A 417 23.11 -3.34 10.32
C ILE A 417 21.93 -2.42 9.97
N GLU A 418 20.79 -3.00 9.67
CA GLU A 418 19.48 -2.37 9.76
C GLU A 418 18.60 -3.13 10.73
N ALA A 419 17.87 -2.41 11.57
CA ALA A 419 16.86 -2.99 12.46
C ALA A 419 15.65 -2.06 12.57
N LYS A 420 14.46 -2.64 12.56
CA LYS A 420 13.20 -1.92 12.75
C LYS A 420 12.37 -2.64 13.81
N LEU A 421 11.74 -1.87 14.66
CA LEU A 421 10.76 -2.35 15.63
C LEU A 421 9.55 -1.43 15.57
N SER A 422 8.36 -2.00 15.49
CA SER A 422 7.13 -1.24 15.64
C SER A 422 6.15 -1.95 16.58
N VAL A 423 5.39 -1.15 17.32
CA VAL A 423 4.31 -1.60 18.20
C VAL A 423 3.10 -0.76 17.89
N GLU A 424 2.02 -1.39 17.46
CA GLU A 424 0.79 -0.74 17.06
C GLU A 424 -0.38 -1.21 17.93
N TYR A 425 -1.15 -0.25 18.42
CA TYR A 425 -2.42 -0.49 19.08
C TYR A 425 -3.54 0.03 18.20
N LEU A 426 -4.29 -0.88 17.61
CA LEU A 426 -5.39 -0.59 16.68
C LEU A 426 -6.73 -0.80 17.37
N VAL A 427 -7.60 0.19 17.26
CA VAL A 427 -9.02 0.09 17.64
C VAL A 427 -9.87 0.33 16.41
N ARG A 428 -10.84 -0.54 16.16
CA ARG A 428 -11.75 -0.45 15.03
C ARG A 428 -13.19 -0.46 15.49
N GLY A 429 -14.01 0.36 14.81
CA GLY A 429 -15.45 0.28 14.90
C GLY A 429 -16.02 -0.79 13.96
N GLN A 430 -17.29 -0.64 13.62
CA GLN A 430 -18.01 -1.65 12.82
C GLN A 430 -17.95 -1.43 11.31
N TYR A 431 -17.53 -0.24 10.85
CA TYR A 431 -17.53 0.08 9.43
C TYR A 431 -16.21 -0.28 8.77
N GLY A 432 -16.31 -0.90 7.60
CA GLY A 432 -15.19 -1.35 6.79
C GLY A 432 -15.42 -1.07 5.31
N ILE A 433 -14.68 -1.75 4.46
CA ILE A 433 -14.68 -1.54 3.00
C ILE A 433 -16.05 -1.79 2.36
N GLU A 434 -16.87 -2.65 2.96
CA GLU A 434 -18.21 -2.99 2.47
C GLU A 434 -19.31 -2.06 2.99
N SER A 435 -19.02 -1.25 3.98
CA SER A 435 -20.03 -0.38 4.57
C SER A 435 -20.62 0.55 3.53
N LYS A 436 -21.94 0.65 3.52
CA LYS A 436 -22.69 1.45 2.58
C LYS A 436 -23.09 2.76 3.22
N TYR A 437 -23.12 3.82 2.45
CA TYR A 437 -23.60 5.12 2.84
C TYR A 437 -25.08 5.10 3.29
N GLY A 438 -25.87 4.18 2.73
CA GLY A 438 -27.29 3.98 3.10
C GLY A 438 -27.53 3.40 4.50
N ASP A 439 -26.48 2.92 5.18
CA ASP A 439 -26.57 2.48 6.59
C ASP A 439 -26.62 3.65 7.57
N ARG A 440 -26.98 4.82 7.06
CA ARG A 440 -27.11 6.12 7.76
C ARG A 440 -27.87 6.07 9.07
N SER A 441 -28.93 5.29 9.16
CA SER A 441 -29.80 5.30 10.34
C SER A 441 -29.10 4.89 11.63
N ALA A 442 -28.02 4.14 11.52
CA ALA A 442 -27.15 3.80 12.62
C ALA A 442 -26.10 4.89 12.91
N ILE A 443 -25.79 5.72 11.92
CA ILE A 443 -24.72 6.73 11.97
C ILE A 443 -25.27 8.08 12.39
N ASP A 444 -26.46 8.49 11.92
CA ASP A 444 -27.07 9.78 12.26
C ASP A 444 -27.29 9.96 13.78
N SER A 445 -27.49 8.87 14.50
CA SER A 445 -27.53 8.90 15.95
C SER A 445 -26.16 9.17 16.60
N HIS A 446 -25.07 9.03 15.87
CA HIS A 446 -23.70 9.21 16.36
C HIS A 446 -23.08 10.56 15.96
N PHE A 447 -23.58 11.23 14.92
CA PHE A 447 -23.04 12.52 14.47
C PHE A 447 -23.41 13.71 15.35
N GLY A 448 -24.34 13.58 16.28
CA GLY A 448 -24.47 14.51 17.38
C GLY A 448 -23.34 14.41 18.43
N GLY A 449 -22.41 13.46 18.23
CA GLY A 449 -21.27 13.18 19.07
C GLY A 449 -19.94 13.61 18.42
N SER A 450 -18.86 13.39 19.11
CA SER A 450 -17.49 13.74 18.70
C SER A 450 -17.10 13.09 17.36
N LEU A 451 -16.46 13.85 16.44
CA LEU A 451 -15.80 13.36 15.23
C LEU A 451 -14.74 12.26 15.49
N LEU A 452 -14.31 12.16 16.74
CA LEU A 452 -13.35 11.15 17.21
C LEU A 452 -14.03 9.88 17.76
N ALA A 453 -15.34 9.73 17.60
CA ALA A 453 -16.05 8.55 18.07
C ALA A 453 -16.06 7.46 16.98
N LEU A 454 -15.58 6.28 17.33
CA LEU A 454 -15.73 5.08 16.51
C LEU A 454 -17.14 4.48 16.68
N ALA A 455 -17.68 3.90 15.62
CA ALA A 455 -19.05 3.40 15.60
C ALA A 455 -19.20 1.99 16.18
N GLY A 456 -20.38 1.70 16.71
CA GLY A 456 -20.81 0.38 17.12
C GLY A 456 -19.92 -0.37 18.11
N ASN A 457 -19.89 -1.69 17.98
CA ASN A 457 -19.02 -2.55 18.78
C ASN A 457 -17.58 -2.42 18.32
N LYS A 458 -16.71 -2.09 19.25
CA LYS A 458 -15.30 -1.87 18.97
C LYS A 458 -14.50 -3.15 19.16
N THR A 459 -13.55 -3.35 18.27
CA THR A 459 -12.54 -4.40 18.37
C THR A 459 -11.17 -3.77 18.54
N SER A 460 -10.24 -4.46 19.16
CA SER A 460 -8.89 -3.94 19.36
C SER A 460 -7.83 -5.04 19.15
N ALA A 461 -6.70 -4.62 18.62
CA ALA A 461 -5.56 -5.49 18.37
C ALA A 461 -4.26 -4.81 18.75
N LEU A 462 -3.29 -5.62 19.18
CA LEU A 462 -1.89 -5.24 19.35
C LEU A 462 -1.08 -5.93 18.27
N LEU A 463 -0.28 -5.15 17.53
CA LEU A 463 0.60 -5.65 16.50
C LEU A 463 2.04 -5.29 16.87
N ILE A 464 2.94 -6.25 16.77
CA ILE A 464 4.37 -6.05 16.99
C ILE A 464 5.09 -6.60 15.76
N ASP A 465 5.96 -5.79 15.20
CA ASP A 465 6.76 -6.13 14.04
C ASP A 465 8.21 -5.77 14.31
N ALA A 466 9.11 -6.71 14.07
CA ALA A 466 10.54 -6.51 14.24
C ALA A 466 11.29 -7.14 13.06
N ASP A 467 12.06 -6.31 12.36
CA ASP A 467 12.90 -6.70 11.24
C ASP A 467 14.36 -6.43 11.54
N PHE A 468 15.20 -7.28 11.05
CA PHE A 468 16.65 -7.19 11.15
C PHE A 468 17.29 -7.56 9.81
N ALA A 469 18.27 -6.80 9.39
CA ALA A 469 19.09 -7.11 8.24
C ALA A 469 20.57 -6.90 8.55
N TYR A 470 21.41 -7.76 8.00
CA TYR A 470 22.86 -7.68 8.08
C TYR A 470 23.47 -7.75 6.67
N TYR A 471 24.27 -6.77 6.34
CA TYR A 471 24.96 -6.66 5.07
C TYR A 471 26.35 -7.29 5.18
N LEU A 472 26.51 -8.47 4.59
CA LEU A 472 27.78 -9.19 4.54
C LEU A 472 28.77 -8.49 3.59
N GLN A 473 28.25 -7.97 2.49
CA GLN A 473 28.93 -7.13 1.50
C GLN A 473 27.93 -6.12 0.97
N GLU A 474 28.38 -5.10 0.26
CA GLU A 474 27.48 -4.15 -0.39
C GLU A 474 26.42 -4.82 -1.27
N ALA A 475 26.75 -5.94 -1.88
CA ALA A 475 25.88 -6.69 -2.78
C ALA A 475 25.21 -7.92 -2.16
N PHE A 476 25.38 -8.19 -0.85
CA PHE A 476 24.80 -9.35 -0.21
C PHE A 476 24.27 -9.06 1.19
N LYS A 477 22.99 -9.30 1.38
CA LYS A 477 22.25 -9.08 2.64
C LYS A 477 21.54 -10.35 3.08
N VAL A 478 21.52 -10.58 4.39
CA VAL A 478 20.63 -11.54 5.05
C VAL A 478 19.66 -10.81 5.95
N ASN A 479 18.43 -11.30 6.02
CA ASN A 479 17.40 -10.68 6.85
C ASN A 479 16.58 -11.70 7.61
N ALA A 480 16.06 -11.27 8.75
CA ALA A 480 15.11 -12.02 9.57
C ALA A 480 14.06 -11.04 10.12
N GLY A 481 12.84 -11.51 10.27
CA GLY A 481 11.77 -10.70 10.83
C GLY A 481 10.76 -11.54 11.58
N ILE A 482 10.08 -10.91 12.51
CA ILE A 482 8.96 -11.49 13.24
C ILE A 482 7.83 -10.47 13.31
N ALA A 483 6.63 -10.85 12.88
CA ALA A 483 5.41 -10.11 13.12
C ALA A 483 4.50 -10.92 14.04
N TRP A 484 3.93 -10.27 15.04
CA TRP A 484 2.97 -10.86 15.96
C TRP A 484 1.75 -9.96 16.11
N GLN A 485 0.58 -10.56 16.01
CA GLN A 485 -0.69 -9.89 16.17
C GLN A 485 -1.52 -10.56 17.24
N GLN A 486 -2.03 -9.80 18.17
CA GLN A 486 -2.95 -10.23 19.22
C GLN A 486 -4.28 -9.51 19.06
N ASP A 487 -5.34 -10.25 18.75
CA ASP A 487 -6.71 -9.76 18.90
C ASP A 487 -7.06 -9.73 20.38
N LEU A 488 -7.15 -8.54 20.95
CA LEU A 488 -7.42 -8.33 22.36
C LEU A 488 -8.91 -8.54 22.69
N THR A 489 -9.78 -8.39 21.70
CA THR A 489 -11.23 -8.56 21.87
C THR A 489 -11.60 -10.03 21.99
N HIS A 490 -11.00 -10.89 21.17
CA HIS A 490 -11.32 -12.31 21.09
C HIS A 490 -10.22 -13.20 21.66
N SER A 491 -9.15 -12.63 22.21
CA SER A 491 -8.00 -13.34 22.80
C SER A 491 -7.34 -14.35 21.86
N LYS A 492 -7.14 -13.94 20.59
CA LYS A 492 -6.54 -14.76 19.54
C LYS A 492 -5.27 -14.13 19.01
N SER A 493 -4.34 -14.93 18.52
CA SER A 493 -3.06 -14.44 18.02
C SER A 493 -2.66 -15.07 16.70
N ALA A 494 -1.89 -14.30 15.94
CA ALA A 494 -1.21 -14.75 14.73
C ALA A 494 0.26 -14.33 14.79
N TYR A 495 1.12 -15.07 14.13
CA TYR A 495 2.52 -14.70 13.97
C TYR A 495 3.03 -15.04 12.58
N LYS A 496 4.05 -14.31 12.15
CA LYS A 496 4.80 -14.52 10.92
C LYS A 496 6.28 -14.44 11.25
N LEU A 497 7.04 -15.46 10.88
CA LEU A 497 8.49 -15.46 10.94
C LEU A 497 9.03 -15.38 9.53
N THR A 498 9.89 -14.42 9.25
CA THR A 498 10.50 -14.21 7.94
C THR A 498 12.00 -14.46 8.02
N ILE A 499 12.56 -15.15 7.05
CA ILE A 499 14.00 -15.34 6.86
C ILE A 499 14.28 -15.15 5.38
N GLY A 500 15.34 -14.42 5.05
CA GLY A 500 15.66 -14.17 3.66
C GLY A 500 17.10 -13.78 3.41
N ALA A 501 17.44 -13.74 2.14
CA ALA A 501 18.68 -13.22 1.63
C ALA A 501 18.42 -12.51 0.31
N SER A 502 19.17 -11.44 0.07
CA SER A 502 19.13 -10.70 -1.17
C SER A 502 20.55 -10.55 -1.68
N ILE A 503 20.71 -10.69 -2.98
CA ILE A 503 22.01 -10.64 -3.63
C ILE A 503 21.93 -9.91 -4.96
N ASN A 504 22.87 -9.01 -5.22
CA ASN A 504 23.18 -8.59 -6.58
C ASN A 504 24.32 -9.46 -7.10
N PRO A 505 24.04 -10.48 -7.91
CA PRO A 505 25.05 -11.46 -8.28
C PRO A 505 26.20 -10.89 -9.13
N LEU A 506 26.04 -9.68 -9.67
CA LEU A 506 27.05 -9.02 -10.50
C LEU A 506 28.09 -8.29 -9.66
N ASP A 507 27.68 -7.76 -8.51
CA ASP A 507 28.53 -6.93 -7.65
C ASP A 507 29.13 -7.72 -6.47
N VAL A 508 28.79 -9.00 -6.32
CA VAL A 508 29.36 -9.85 -5.26
C VAL A 508 30.81 -10.20 -5.56
N ASP A 509 31.68 -9.90 -4.63
CA ASP A 509 33.04 -10.47 -4.63
C ASP A 509 33.02 -11.92 -4.13
N TRP A 510 32.76 -12.85 -5.07
CA TRP A 510 32.68 -14.28 -4.80
C TRP A 510 33.96 -14.88 -4.25
N LYS A 511 35.12 -14.22 -4.43
CA LYS A 511 36.42 -14.72 -3.92
C LYS A 511 36.58 -14.48 -2.43
N ASN A 512 35.93 -13.46 -1.89
CA ASN A 512 36.01 -13.09 -0.48
C ASN A 512 34.79 -13.49 0.32
N LEU A 513 33.85 -14.21 -0.28
CA LEU A 513 32.63 -14.69 0.40
C LEU A 513 32.83 -16.08 1.05
N PHE A 514 33.83 -16.85 0.57
CA PHE A 514 34.18 -18.18 1.03
C PHE A 514 35.68 -18.23 1.41
#